data_2a028947adf70d7586fcc8523d1958c1
#
_entry.id   2a028947adf70d7586fcc8523d1958c1
#
_cell.length_a   1.000
_cell.length_b   1.000
_cell.length_c   1.000
_cell.angle_alpha   90.00
_cell.angle_beta   90.00
_cell.angle_gamma   90.00
#
_symmetry.space_group_name_H-M   'P 1'
#
loop_
_entity.id
_entity.type
_entity.pdbx_description
1 polymer ?
#
loop_
_entity_poly.entity_id
_entity_poly.type
_entity_poly.pdbx_seq_one_letter_code
_entity_poly.pdbx_strand_id
1 'polypeptide(L)'
;RISILTDRLIRFEYSKKNVFVDEETAAVTNRKFPKVKFDILDSEDKLVIVTDYLRVIYDKKEFSGEGLRINVSGNYGTTSSVWHYGDKNESLKGTTRTLDAIDGETELGEGIVSRQMWSVVDDSSSMLITKDGFKLREDEEAIDLYFFGYGLDYLTALKDFYTLSGELPLLPRFTLGNWWSRYYKYTQKSYLELMERFKREE
;
A
#
# COMPACT_ATOMS: atom_id res chain seq x y z
N ARG A 1 -5.02 -6.11 16.89
CA ARG A 1 -6.30 -5.97 16.17
C ARG A 1 -6.16 -6.56 14.77
N ILE A 2 -7.16 -7.34 14.34
CA ILE A 2 -7.22 -7.88 12.96
C ILE A 2 -8.50 -7.36 12.33
N SER A 3 -8.40 -6.75 11.16
CA SER A 3 -9.54 -6.18 10.43
C SER A 3 -9.64 -6.81 9.04
N ILE A 4 -10.77 -7.48 8.78
CA ILE A 4 -11.04 -8.09 7.48
C ILE A 4 -11.66 -7.02 6.59
N LEU A 5 -10.89 -6.51 5.63
CA LEU A 5 -11.32 -5.46 4.70
C LEU A 5 -12.03 -6.06 3.49
N THR A 6 -11.44 -7.09 2.89
CA THR A 6 -12.10 -7.92 1.87
C THR A 6 -11.83 -9.40 2.19
N ASP A 7 -12.33 -10.32 1.39
CA ASP A 7 -12.01 -11.75 1.51
C ASP A 7 -10.55 -12.09 1.17
N ARG A 8 -9.76 -11.08 0.71
CA ARG A 8 -8.35 -11.19 0.29
C ARG A 8 -7.45 -10.11 0.85
N LEU A 9 -8.00 -9.08 1.50
CA LEU A 9 -7.27 -7.97 2.10
C LEU A 9 -7.54 -7.90 3.59
N ILE A 10 -6.50 -8.08 4.40
CA ILE A 10 -6.60 -8.10 5.85
C ILE A 10 -5.57 -7.13 6.45
N ARG A 11 -6.01 -6.30 7.39
CA ARG A 11 -5.14 -5.45 8.20
C ARG A 11 -4.78 -6.14 9.51
N PHE A 12 -3.51 -6.12 9.85
CA PHE A 12 -2.95 -6.62 11.11
C PHE A 12 -2.29 -5.48 11.87
N GLU A 13 -2.71 -5.27 13.09
CA GLU A 13 -2.13 -4.28 13.97
C GLU A 13 -1.71 -4.94 15.27
N TYR A 14 -0.52 -4.58 15.74
CA TYR A 14 -0.01 -4.98 17.05
C TYR A 14 0.61 -3.77 17.77
N SER A 15 0.24 -3.56 19.02
CA SER A 15 0.78 -2.52 19.87
C SER A 15 0.88 -3.03 21.30
N LYS A 16 2.05 -2.93 21.92
CA LYS A 16 2.25 -3.23 23.34
C LYS A 16 1.51 -2.27 24.26
N LYS A 17 1.22 -1.06 23.77
CA LYS A 17 0.49 -0.01 24.49
C LYS A 17 -1.03 -0.05 24.23
N ASN A 18 -1.53 -0.99 23.41
CA ASN A 18 -2.92 -1.06 22.96
C ASN A 18 -3.41 0.22 22.24
N VAL A 19 -2.52 0.92 21.57
CA VAL A 19 -2.82 2.08 20.75
C VAL A 19 -2.98 1.64 19.30
N PHE A 20 -4.18 1.81 18.73
CA PHE A 20 -4.49 1.45 17.36
C PHE A 20 -4.89 2.70 16.57
N VAL A 21 -4.53 2.74 15.30
CA VAL A 21 -4.75 3.90 14.43
C VAL A 21 -6.02 3.71 13.60
N ASP A 22 -6.95 4.64 13.71
CA ASP A 22 -8.16 4.69 12.90
C ASP A 22 -8.16 5.88 11.91
N GLU A 23 -7.28 6.85 12.13
CA GLU A 23 -7.07 8.00 11.26
C GLU A 23 -6.46 7.57 9.91
N GLU A 24 -6.61 8.43 8.91
CA GLU A 24 -5.92 8.29 7.64
C GLU A 24 -4.41 8.43 7.85
N THR A 25 -3.65 7.72 7.01
CA THR A 25 -2.20 7.82 6.99
C THR A 25 -1.72 8.30 5.62
N ALA A 26 -0.45 8.63 5.51
CA ALA A 26 0.14 9.02 4.24
C ALA A 26 0.05 7.92 3.16
N ALA A 27 -0.10 6.65 3.56
CA ALA A 27 -0.23 5.52 2.65
C ALA A 27 -1.68 5.01 2.51
N VAL A 28 -2.53 5.20 3.52
CA VAL A 28 -3.87 4.62 3.59
C VAL A 28 -4.90 5.67 3.97
N THR A 29 -5.76 6.02 3.03
CA THR A 29 -6.78 7.05 3.20
C THR A 29 -8.19 6.48 3.39
N ASN A 30 -8.42 5.22 3.07
CA ASN A 30 -9.73 4.61 3.19
C ASN A 30 -9.64 3.16 3.69
N ARG A 31 -10.38 2.85 4.75
CA ARG A 31 -10.50 1.49 5.30
C ARG A 31 -11.95 0.96 5.25
N LYS A 32 -12.83 1.67 4.53
CA LYS A 32 -14.25 1.29 4.40
C LYS A 32 -14.44 0.43 3.16
N PHE A 33 -14.64 -0.86 3.39
CA PHE A 33 -14.93 -1.85 2.36
C PHE A 33 -16.31 -2.47 2.58
N PRO A 34 -16.92 -3.05 1.54
CA PRO A 34 -18.14 -3.83 1.71
C PRO A 34 -17.91 -5.00 2.68
N LYS A 35 -18.91 -5.30 3.50
CA LYS A 35 -18.83 -6.44 4.44
C LYS A 35 -18.69 -7.75 3.68
N VAL A 36 -17.75 -8.56 4.10
CA VAL A 36 -17.52 -9.91 3.58
C VAL A 36 -17.87 -10.97 4.63
N LYS A 37 -18.15 -12.19 4.18
CA LYS A 37 -18.38 -13.32 5.05
C LYS A 37 -17.04 -13.96 5.41
N PHE A 38 -16.90 -14.34 6.64
CA PHE A 38 -15.76 -15.11 7.14
C PHE A 38 -16.15 -15.91 8.37
N ASP A 39 -15.44 -17.00 8.62
CA ASP A 39 -15.60 -17.83 9.79
C ASP A 39 -14.47 -17.57 10.78
N ILE A 40 -14.79 -17.66 12.07
CA ILE A 40 -13.83 -17.52 13.16
C ILE A 40 -13.88 -18.77 14.04
N LEU A 41 -12.70 -19.35 14.27
CA LEU A 41 -12.48 -20.33 15.31
C LEU A 41 -11.53 -19.71 16.33
N ASP A 42 -12.08 -19.38 17.49
CA ASP A 42 -11.37 -18.72 18.58
C ASP A 42 -11.25 -19.68 19.76
N SER A 43 -10.02 -20.10 20.08
CA SER A 43 -9.68 -20.91 21.24
C SER A 43 -8.73 -20.14 22.15
N GLU A 44 -8.41 -20.66 23.31
CA GLU A 44 -7.52 -20.02 24.28
C GLU A 44 -6.16 -19.66 23.65
N ASP A 45 -5.56 -20.59 22.91
CA ASP A 45 -4.21 -20.47 22.39
C ASP A 45 -4.13 -20.04 20.92
N LYS A 46 -5.28 -19.96 20.22
CA LYS A 46 -5.27 -19.83 18.76
C LYS A 46 -6.51 -19.16 18.22
N LEU A 47 -6.29 -18.26 17.29
CA LEU A 47 -7.30 -17.66 16.46
C LEU A 47 -7.13 -18.15 15.01
N VAL A 48 -8.20 -18.67 14.42
CA VAL A 48 -8.24 -19.00 12.98
C VAL A 48 -9.36 -18.21 12.34
N ILE A 49 -9.03 -17.46 11.28
CA ILE A 49 -10.01 -16.73 10.46
C ILE A 49 -9.97 -17.33 9.06
N VAL A 50 -11.14 -17.65 8.53
CA VAL A 50 -11.27 -18.25 7.20
C VAL A 50 -12.20 -17.39 6.36
N THR A 51 -11.69 -16.92 5.22
CA THR A 51 -12.46 -16.33 4.13
C THR A 51 -12.53 -17.30 2.96
N ASP A 52 -13.15 -16.90 1.86
CA ASP A 52 -13.18 -17.75 0.64
C ASP A 52 -11.79 -18.01 0.05
N TYR A 53 -10.80 -17.13 0.34
CA TYR A 53 -9.45 -17.17 -0.25
C TYR A 53 -8.32 -17.29 0.77
N LEU A 54 -8.55 -16.91 2.01
CA LEU A 54 -7.49 -16.82 3.02
C LEU A 54 -7.82 -17.66 4.25
N ARG A 55 -6.79 -18.26 4.82
CA ARG A 55 -6.84 -18.85 6.13
C ARG A 55 -5.73 -18.27 7.00
N VAL A 56 -6.10 -17.37 7.90
CA VAL A 56 -5.22 -16.80 8.92
C VAL A 56 -5.13 -17.73 10.10
N ILE A 57 -3.93 -17.93 10.61
CA ILE A 57 -3.66 -18.71 11.82
C ILE A 57 -2.76 -17.88 12.71
N TYR A 58 -3.22 -17.56 13.91
CA TYR A 58 -2.55 -16.67 14.85
C TYR A 58 -2.58 -17.24 16.28
N ASP A 59 -1.44 -17.21 16.96
CA ASP A 59 -1.23 -17.75 18.32
C ASP A 59 -1.58 -16.76 19.43
N LYS A 60 -2.12 -15.59 19.09
CA LYS A 60 -2.53 -14.50 20.01
C LYS A 60 -1.39 -13.86 20.82
N LYS A 61 -0.15 -14.06 20.40
CA LYS A 61 1.05 -13.44 21.01
C LYS A 61 1.57 -12.29 20.14
N GLU A 62 2.73 -11.77 20.50
CA GLU A 62 3.46 -10.84 19.64
C GLU A 62 3.70 -11.49 18.27
N PHE A 63 3.57 -10.71 17.18
CA PHE A 63 3.70 -11.25 15.83
C PHE A 63 5.09 -11.87 15.62
N SER A 64 5.10 -13.10 15.17
CA SER A 64 6.30 -13.86 14.84
C SER A 64 6.04 -14.79 13.68
N GLY A 65 7.10 -15.25 13.00
CA GLY A 65 6.98 -16.17 11.85
C GLY A 65 6.35 -17.52 12.22
N GLU A 66 6.45 -17.96 13.46
CA GLU A 66 5.81 -19.17 13.94
C GLU A 66 4.36 -18.92 14.39
N GLY A 67 4.10 -17.73 14.94
CA GLY A 67 2.82 -17.38 15.56
C GLY A 67 1.76 -16.84 14.60
N LEU A 68 2.16 -16.17 13.51
CA LEU A 68 1.23 -15.60 12.53
C LEU A 68 1.57 -16.08 11.12
N ARG A 69 0.64 -16.81 10.52
CA ARG A 69 0.75 -17.27 9.13
C ARG A 69 -0.58 -17.19 8.40
N ILE A 70 -0.51 -17.04 7.08
CA ILE A 70 -1.66 -16.96 6.22
C ILE A 70 -1.49 -17.90 5.03
N ASN A 71 -2.43 -18.80 4.87
CA ASN A 71 -2.52 -19.63 3.67
C ASN A 71 -3.38 -18.89 2.64
N VAL A 72 -2.86 -18.74 1.42
CA VAL A 72 -3.55 -18.13 0.28
C VAL A 72 -4.00 -19.25 -0.66
N SER A 73 -5.28 -19.33 -0.93
CA SER A 73 -5.83 -20.26 -1.92
C SER A 73 -5.83 -19.59 -3.30
N GLY A 74 -5.26 -20.27 -4.30
CA GLY A 74 -5.30 -19.78 -5.67
C GLY A 74 -6.66 -19.98 -6.32
N ASN A 75 -6.96 -19.17 -7.33
CA ASN A 75 -8.24 -19.21 -8.06
C ASN A 75 -8.49 -20.54 -8.79
N TYR A 76 -7.51 -21.42 -8.88
CA TYR A 76 -7.58 -22.67 -9.65
C TYR A 76 -7.46 -23.94 -8.80
N GLY A 77 -7.57 -23.81 -7.48
CA GLY A 77 -7.65 -24.96 -6.56
C GLY A 77 -6.40 -25.84 -6.42
N THR A 78 -5.41 -25.68 -7.31
CA THR A 78 -4.19 -26.48 -7.34
C THR A 78 -2.94 -25.74 -6.88
N THR A 79 -3.01 -24.42 -6.78
CA THR A 79 -1.90 -23.58 -6.33
C THR A 79 -2.25 -22.93 -4.99
N SER A 80 -1.38 -23.08 -4.04
CA SER A 80 -1.49 -22.45 -2.73
C SER A 80 -0.15 -21.86 -2.35
N SER A 81 -0.17 -20.79 -1.61
CA SER A 81 1.02 -20.16 -1.03
C SER A 81 0.80 -19.92 0.45
N VAL A 82 1.87 -19.86 1.21
CA VAL A 82 1.84 -19.57 2.64
C VAL A 82 2.75 -18.39 2.89
N TRP A 83 2.25 -17.42 3.62
CA TRP A 83 3.02 -16.33 4.18
C TRP A 83 3.20 -16.54 5.68
N HIS A 84 4.40 -16.29 6.19
CA HIS A 84 4.69 -16.18 7.60
C HIS A 84 5.07 -14.73 7.91
N TYR A 85 4.71 -14.25 9.10
CA TYR A 85 5.13 -12.92 9.52
C TYR A 85 6.65 -12.76 9.41
N GLY A 86 7.08 -11.71 8.71
CA GLY A 86 8.49 -11.44 8.44
C GLY A 86 9.03 -12.01 7.13
N ASP A 87 8.25 -12.80 6.38
CA ASP A 87 8.63 -13.23 5.03
C ASP A 87 8.77 -12.00 4.12
N LYS A 88 9.82 -12.01 3.30
CA LYS A 88 10.11 -10.92 2.38
C LYS A 88 9.14 -10.91 1.20
N ASN A 89 8.69 -9.71 0.89
CA ASN A 89 7.88 -9.46 -0.29
C ASN A 89 8.75 -9.51 -1.55
N GLU A 90 8.43 -10.43 -2.47
CA GLU A 90 9.09 -10.54 -3.78
C GLU A 90 8.09 -10.11 -4.86
N SER A 91 7.89 -8.82 -4.98
CA SER A 91 6.94 -8.27 -5.95
C SER A 91 7.48 -8.30 -7.39
N LEU A 92 6.59 -8.08 -8.34
CA LEU A 92 6.96 -7.86 -9.75
C LEU A 92 7.61 -6.49 -9.96
N LYS A 93 7.91 -5.78 -8.87
CA LYS A 93 8.34 -4.39 -8.84
C LYS A 93 7.22 -3.46 -9.35
N GLY A 94 7.40 -2.19 -9.19
CA GLY A 94 6.35 -1.24 -9.56
C GLY A 94 6.93 -0.01 -10.18
N THR A 95 7.40 0.87 -9.35
CA THR A 95 7.77 2.21 -9.76
C THR A 95 9.00 2.68 -8.99
N THR A 96 9.57 3.77 -9.46
CA THR A 96 10.57 4.52 -8.73
C THR A 96 9.99 5.88 -8.33
N ARG A 97 10.50 6.45 -7.26
CA ARG A 97 10.03 7.73 -6.75
C ARG A 97 10.42 8.90 -7.67
N THR A 98 11.60 8.83 -8.25
CA THR A 98 12.13 9.87 -9.12
C THR A 98 13.12 9.27 -10.11
N LEU A 99 13.27 9.92 -11.26
CA LEU A 99 14.34 9.65 -12.23
C LEU A 99 15.41 10.75 -12.23
N ASP A 100 15.37 11.66 -11.25
CA ASP A 100 16.37 12.73 -11.14
C ASP A 100 17.77 12.14 -10.90
N ALA A 101 18.73 12.65 -11.64
CA ALA A 101 20.14 12.20 -11.61
C ALA A 101 20.34 10.71 -11.93
N ILE A 102 19.40 10.07 -12.62
CA ILE A 102 19.55 8.72 -13.13
C ILE A 102 20.25 8.76 -14.48
N ASP A 103 21.34 8.01 -14.61
CA ASP A 103 22.07 7.80 -15.86
C ASP A 103 22.02 6.30 -16.21
N GLY A 104 20.96 5.89 -16.89
CA GLY A 104 20.74 4.51 -17.30
C GLY A 104 19.73 3.77 -16.43
N GLU A 105 20.11 2.69 -15.77
CA GLU A 105 19.24 1.82 -14.98
C GLU A 105 18.99 2.35 -13.56
N THR A 106 17.78 2.18 -13.06
CA THR A 106 17.43 2.43 -11.67
C THR A 106 16.67 1.26 -11.07
N GLU A 107 16.84 1.02 -9.77
CA GLU A 107 16.06 0.04 -9.06
C GLU A 107 14.61 0.51 -8.91
N LEU A 108 13.67 -0.40 -9.21
CA LEU A 108 12.25 -0.18 -8.97
C LEU A 108 11.88 -0.63 -7.55
N GLY A 109 11.02 0.13 -6.92
CA GLY A 109 10.46 -0.20 -5.60
C GLY A 109 9.52 -1.40 -5.64
N GLU A 110 9.25 -1.95 -4.45
CA GLU A 110 8.29 -3.04 -4.29
C GLU A 110 6.87 -2.58 -4.64
N GLY A 111 6.10 -3.50 -5.24
CA GLY A 111 4.69 -3.32 -5.57
C GLY A 111 3.82 -4.30 -4.81
N ILE A 112 2.51 -4.25 -5.06
CA ILE A 112 1.51 -5.08 -4.38
C ILE A 112 1.17 -6.37 -5.12
N VAL A 113 1.75 -6.62 -6.28
CA VAL A 113 1.54 -7.85 -7.05
C VAL A 113 2.81 -8.68 -7.09
N SER A 114 2.68 -9.98 -6.86
CA SER A 114 3.81 -10.89 -6.82
C SER A 114 3.43 -12.27 -7.37
N ARG A 115 4.45 -13.04 -7.77
CA ARG A 115 4.27 -14.46 -8.13
C ARG A 115 4.12 -15.36 -6.90
N GLN A 116 4.43 -14.85 -5.72
CA GLN A 116 4.21 -15.56 -4.44
C GLN A 116 2.72 -15.62 -4.06
N MET A 117 1.82 -14.99 -4.86
CA MET A 117 0.37 -14.93 -4.63
C MET A 117 -0.06 -14.00 -3.48
N TRP A 118 0.87 -13.35 -2.81
CA TRP A 118 0.64 -12.39 -1.74
C TRP A 118 1.65 -11.24 -1.77
N SER A 119 1.29 -10.17 -1.13
CA SER A 119 2.19 -9.06 -0.79
C SER A 119 1.75 -8.40 0.51
N VAL A 120 2.65 -7.64 1.13
CA VAL A 120 2.40 -6.92 2.36
C VAL A 120 2.77 -5.46 2.17
N VAL A 121 1.87 -4.57 2.55
CA VAL A 121 2.14 -3.14 2.68
C VAL A 121 2.33 -2.84 4.16
N ASP A 122 3.48 -2.33 4.52
CA ASP A 122 3.81 -1.91 5.87
C ASP A 122 3.54 -0.41 6.03
N ASP A 123 2.51 -0.09 6.80
CA ASP A 123 2.08 1.28 7.11
C ASP A 123 2.55 1.75 8.50
N SER A 124 3.34 0.93 9.21
CA SER A 124 3.71 1.16 10.61
C SER A 124 4.40 2.51 10.85
N SER A 125 5.22 2.96 9.90
CA SER A 125 5.98 4.22 9.99
C SER A 125 5.29 5.42 9.34
N SER A 126 4.14 5.25 8.70
CA SER A 126 3.44 6.34 8.02
C SER A 126 2.88 7.35 9.00
N MET A 127 3.04 8.63 8.68
CA MET A 127 2.43 9.73 9.44
C MET A 127 0.91 9.71 9.30
N LEU A 128 0.23 10.10 10.37
CA LEU A 128 -1.21 10.30 10.39
C LEU A 128 -1.57 11.61 9.70
N ILE A 129 -2.69 11.60 8.97
CA ILE A 129 -3.28 12.81 8.38
C ILE A 129 -4.37 13.30 9.31
N THR A 130 -4.23 14.52 9.80
CA THR A 130 -5.19 15.17 10.68
C THR A 130 -5.68 16.48 10.07
N LYS A 131 -6.67 17.12 10.69
CA LYS A 131 -7.15 18.44 10.26
C LYS A 131 -6.08 19.52 10.35
N ASP A 132 -5.11 19.34 11.25
CA ASP A 132 -4.03 20.30 11.52
C ASP A 132 -2.74 19.96 10.75
N GLY A 133 -2.76 18.94 9.89
CA GLY A 133 -1.63 18.48 9.09
C GLY A 133 -1.17 17.07 9.49
N PHE A 134 0.12 16.80 9.32
CA PHE A 134 0.69 15.49 9.63
C PHE A 134 1.08 15.37 11.10
N LYS A 135 0.80 14.22 11.69
CA LYS A 135 1.17 13.86 13.07
C LYS A 135 1.90 12.52 13.08
N LEU A 136 2.89 12.39 13.96
CA LEU A 136 3.54 11.09 14.23
C LEU A 136 2.59 10.16 15.00
N ARG A 137 2.80 8.86 14.87
CA ARG A 137 2.09 7.84 15.65
C ARG A 137 2.47 7.94 17.14
N GLU A 138 1.54 7.71 18.03
CA GLU A 138 1.77 7.72 19.49
C GLU A 138 2.62 6.52 19.94
N ASP A 139 2.48 5.39 19.26
CA ASP A 139 3.28 4.20 19.49
C ASP A 139 4.16 3.95 18.26
N GLU A 140 5.42 4.36 18.32
CA GLU A 140 6.40 4.22 17.23
C GLU A 140 6.82 2.76 16.99
N GLU A 141 6.59 1.87 17.98
CA GLU A 141 6.86 0.43 17.88
C GLU A 141 5.64 -0.37 17.42
N ALA A 142 4.49 0.29 17.21
CA ALA A 142 3.30 -0.38 16.73
C ALA A 142 3.48 -0.91 15.31
N ILE A 143 2.94 -2.09 15.07
CA ILE A 143 2.92 -2.73 13.74
C ILE A 143 1.55 -2.48 13.11
N ASP A 144 1.54 -2.13 11.83
CA ASP A 144 0.34 -1.88 11.03
C ASP A 144 0.57 -2.37 9.59
N LEU A 145 0.12 -3.57 9.31
CA LEU A 145 0.35 -4.25 8.04
C LEU A 145 -0.94 -4.49 7.30
N TYR A 146 -0.91 -4.35 5.98
CA TYR A 146 -1.98 -4.75 5.07
C TYR A 146 -1.51 -5.93 4.23
N PHE A 147 -2.12 -7.07 4.45
CA PHE A 147 -1.84 -8.29 3.72
C PHE A 147 -2.77 -8.41 2.52
N PHE A 148 -2.19 -8.51 1.34
CA PHE A 148 -2.86 -8.69 0.05
C PHE A 148 -2.69 -10.13 -0.42
N GLY A 149 -3.69 -10.97 -0.29
CA GLY A 149 -3.66 -12.38 -0.71
C GLY A 149 -4.52 -12.65 -1.94
N TYR A 150 -4.20 -12.01 -3.05
CA TYR A 150 -5.01 -12.04 -4.27
C TYR A 150 -4.63 -13.15 -5.25
N GLY A 151 -3.66 -13.99 -4.90
CA GLY A 151 -3.19 -14.99 -5.84
C GLY A 151 -2.59 -14.33 -7.08
N LEU A 152 -3.07 -14.72 -8.25
CA LEU A 152 -2.69 -14.13 -9.54
C LEU A 152 -3.72 -13.14 -10.08
N ASP A 153 -4.73 -12.78 -9.30
CA ASP A 153 -5.74 -11.79 -9.66
C ASP A 153 -5.23 -10.36 -9.42
N TYR A 154 -4.26 -9.96 -10.23
CA TYR A 154 -3.55 -8.69 -10.10
C TYR A 154 -4.45 -7.46 -10.28
N LEU A 155 -5.47 -7.56 -11.13
CA LEU A 155 -6.37 -6.44 -11.39
C LEU A 155 -7.24 -6.12 -10.17
N THR A 156 -7.76 -7.15 -9.50
CA THR A 156 -8.53 -6.95 -8.26
C THR A 156 -7.62 -6.44 -7.13
N ALA A 157 -6.38 -6.95 -7.03
CA ALA A 157 -5.41 -6.45 -6.07
C ALA A 157 -5.14 -4.94 -6.26
N LEU A 158 -4.92 -4.50 -7.50
CA LEU A 158 -4.72 -3.08 -7.82
C LEU A 158 -5.96 -2.24 -7.51
N LYS A 159 -7.16 -2.72 -7.86
CA LYS A 159 -8.41 -2.02 -7.56
C LYS A 159 -8.59 -1.80 -6.06
N ASP A 160 -8.38 -2.83 -5.26
CA ASP A 160 -8.54 -2.73 -3.81
C ASP A 160 -7.42 -1.91 -3.18
N PHE A 161 -6.20 -1.94 -3.75
CA PHE A 161 -5.13 -1.04 -3.35
C PHE A 161 -5.51 0.43 -3.57
N TYR A 162 -6.02 0.81 -4.74
CA TYR A 162 -6.48 2.18 -4.98
C TYR A 162 -7.69 2.56 -4.14
N THR A 163 -8.56 1.61 -3.79
CA THR A 163 -9.63 1.85 -2.81
C THR A 163 -9.06 2.14 -1.43
N LEU A 164 -7.99 1.45 -1.04
CA LEU A 164 -7.32 1.62 0.26
C LEU A 164 -6.48 2.91 0.32
N SER A 165 -5.64 3.14 -0.70
CA SER A 165 -4.65 4.24 -0.72
C SER A 165 -5.21 5.56 -1.27
N GLY A 166 -6.38 5.53 -1.87
CA GLY A 166 -6.98 6.66 -2.57
C GLY A 166 -6.79 6.61 -4.08
N GLU A 167 -7.66 7.32 -4.78
CA GLU A 167 -7.64 7.39 -6.24
C GLU A 167 -6.47 8.25 -6.74
N LEU A 168 -5.86 7.84 -7.86
CA LEU A 168 -4.88 8.67 -8.54
C LEU A 168 -5.58 9.88 -9.17
N PRO A 169 -5.15 11.11 -8.86
CA PRO A 169 -5.71 12.29 -9.50
C PRO A 169 -5.38 12.29 -10.99
N LEU A 170 -6.33 12.67 -11.80
CA LEU A 170 -6.07 12.94 -13.22
C LEU A 170 -5.11 14.13 -13.33
N LEU A 171 -3.98 13.89 -13.98
CA LEU A 171 -3.01 14.96 -14.23
C LEU A 171 -3.59 15.97 -15.21
N PRO A 172 -3.35 17.29 -15.02
CA PRO A 172 -3.69 18.29 -16.01
C PRO A 172 -3.06 17.95 -17.38
N ARG A 173 -3.80 18.15 -18.46
CA ARG A 173 -3.35 17.76 -19.80
C ARG A 173 -1.98 18.34 -20.18
N PHE A 174 -1.68 19.58 -19.74
CA PHE A 174 -0.40 20.22 -20.02
C PHE A 174 0.81 19.48 -19.46
N THR A 175 0.65 18.68 -18.37
CA THR A 175 1.75 17.89 -17.80
C THR A 175 2.23 16.78 -18.71
N LEU A 176 1.39 16.37 -19.68
CA LEU A 176 1.68 15.35 -20.68
C LEU A 176 2.23 15.96 -21.99
N GLY A 177 2.33 17.28 -22.05
CA GLY A 177 2.83 18.02 -23.19
C GLY A 177 4.35 18.13 -23.23
N ASN A 178 4.83 18.97 -24.11
CA ASN A 178 6.26 19.25 -24.24
C ASN A 178 6.74 20.17 -23.10
N TRP A 179 7.74 19.73 -22.37
CA TRP A 179 8.37 20.50 -21.32
C TRP A 179 9.61 21.19 -21.87
N TRP A 180 9.52 22.53 -22.05
CA TRP A 180 10.66 23.33 -22.44
C TRP A 180 11.46 23.73 -21.20
N SER A 181 12.79 23.49 -21.22
CA SER A 181 13.70 23.84 -20.15
C SER A 181 14.92 24.56 -20.70
N ARG A 182 15.32 25.63 -20.03
CA ARG A 182 16.51 26.40 -20.39
C ARG A 182 17.21 26.93 -19.14
N TYR A 183 18.48 26.60 -18.97
CA TYR A 183 19.32 27.24 -17.97
C TYR A 183 19.77 28.62 -18.45
N TYR A 184 19.09 29.68 -18.00
CA TYR A 184 19.34 31.06 -18.42
C TYR A 184 18.98 32.03 -17.31
N LYS A 185 19.77 33.13 -17.15
CA LYS A 185 19.47 34.19 -16.18
C LYS A 185 18.37 35.11 -16.73
N TYR A 186 17.17 34.98 -16.22
CA TYR A 186 16.07 35.86 -16.52
C TYR A 186 15.94 36.97 -15.50
N THR A 187 15.61 38.18 -15.98
CA THR A 187 14.99 39.22 -15.14
C THR A 187 13.49 38.99 -15.14
N GLN A 188 12.76 39.54 -14.18
CA GLN A 188 11.29 39.47 -14.16
C GLN A 188 10.71 39.93 -15.48
N LYS A 189 11.20 41.06 -16.05
CA LYS A 189 10.73 41.58 -17.32
C LYS A 189 10.96 40.62 -18.47
N SER A 190 12.17 40.13 -18.65
CA SER A 190 12.49 39.21 -19.75
C SER A 190 11.76 37.84 -19.66
N TYR A 191 11.44 37.38 -18.45
CA TYR A 191 10.68 36.20 -18.23
C TYR A 191 9.20 36.36 -18.63
N LEU A 192 8.60 37.50 -18.26
CA LEU A 192 7.22 37.83 -18.68
C LEU A 192 7.11 37.99 -20.19
N GLU A 193 8.07 38.70 -20.83
CA GLU A 193 8.14 38.86 -22.29
C GLU A 193 8.22 37.47 -23.00
N LEU A 194 8.97 36.53 -22.42
CA LEU A 194 9.04 35.17 -22.95
C LEU A 194 7.70 34.42 -22.84
N MET A 195 6.99 34.57 -21.73
CA MET A 195 5.67 33.96 -21.55
C MET A 195 4.63 34.53 -22.52
N GLU A 196 4.66 35.84 -22.73
CA GLU A 196 3.80 36.51 -23.73
C GLU A 196 4.11 36.05 -25.15
N ARG A 197 5.39 35.80 -25.44
CA ARG A 197 5.80 35.26 -26.73
C ARG A 197 5.28 33.86 -26.95
N PHE A 198 5.41 32.95 -25.97
CA PHE A 198 4.82 31.62 -26.08
C PHE A 198 3.33 31.67 -26.35
N LYS A 199 2.60 32.56 -25.66
CA LYS A 199 1.16 32.74 -25.87
C LYS A 199 0.79 33.25 -27.26
N ARG A 200 1.66 33.98 -27.93
CA ARG A 200 1.38 34.51 -29.30
C ARG A 200 1.71 33.52 -30.41
N GLU A 201 2.63 32.60 -30.14
CA GLU A 201 3.16 31.66 -31.14
C GLU A 201 2.46 30.28 -31.08
N GLU A 202 1.43 30.12 -30.20
CA GLU A 202 0.48 29.02 -30.27
C GLU A 202 -0.40 29.19 -31.50
#